data_e21f4201116314592fac9ce948b5d56d
#
_entry.id   e21f4201116314592fac9ce948b5d56d
#
_cell.length_a   1.000
_cell.length_b   1.000
_cell.length_c   1.000
_cell.angle_alpha   90.00
_cell.angle_beta   90.00
_cell.angle_gamma   90.00
#
_symmetry.space_group_name_H-M   'P 1'
#
loop_
_entity.id
_entity.type
_entity.pdbx_description
1 polymer ?
#
loop_
_entity_poly.entity_id
_entity_poly.type
_entity_poly.pdbx_seq_one_letter_code
_entity_poly.pdbx_strand_id
1 'polypeptide(L)'
;EIKLDATVWFQPSYEELGKLHQEKGEDYIARVIQPAIRSAARSVVGRYIPEQLYASKREAIQNEIFDETQILLKDQYVQINEVLVRDVSLPATIKEAIERKLRQEQESLEYVFRLTKAEQEAERQRIDAEGKAAANRILSASLNEQVLKEKGIQATVELAKSPNAKVVVIGSGEDGMPLILGNN
;
A
#
# COMPACT_ATOMS: atom_id res chain seq x y z
N GLU A 1 -2.26 -2.72 -31.78
CA GLU A 1 -1.60 -4.03 -31.72
C GLU A 1 -0.95 -4.20 -30.38
N ILE A 2 -1.18 -5.34 -29.70
CA ILE A 2 -0.53 -5.71 -28.45
C ILE A 2 0.71 -6.52 -28.82
N LYS A 3 1.87 -6.14 -28.29
CA LYS A 3 3.12 -6.89 -28.46
C LYS A 3 3.49 -7.55 -27.14
N LEU A 4 3.75 -8.86 -27.19
CA LEU A 4 4.23 -9.63 -26.07
C LEU A 4 5.68 -10.01 -26.32
N ASP A 5 6.56 -9.65 -25.39
CA ASP A 5 7.95 -10.12 -25.38
C ASP A 5 8.08 -11.24 -24.33
N ALA A 6 8.43 -12.43 -24.82
CA ALA A 6 8.58 -13.61 -23.99
C ALA A 6 9.87 -14.36 -24.31
N THR A 7 10.49 -14.89 -23.27
CA THR A 7 11.61 -15.82 -23.38
C THR A 7 11.14 -17.21 -23.00
N VAL A 8 11.49 -18.20 -23.78
CA VAL A 8 11.13 -19.59 -23.51
C VAL A 8 12.39 -20.42 -23.39
N TRP A 9 12.50 -21.15 -22.32
CA TRP A 9 13.55 -22.14 -22.11
C TRP A 9 12.99 -23.51 -22.39
N PHE A 10 13.66 -24.23 -23.29
CA PHE A 10 13.26 -25.55 -23.68
C PHE A 10 14.49 -26.45 -23.86
N GLN A 11 14.27 -27.74 -23.82
CA GLN A 11 15.26 -28.75 -24.14
C GLN A 11 14.64 -29.85 -25.00
N PRO A 12 15.36 -30.39 -25.97
CA PRO A 12 14.92 -31.58 -26.66
C PRO A 12 14.95 -32.80 -25.76
N SER A 13 14.02 -33.73 -25.95
CA SER A 13 14.03 -35.02 -25.26
C SER A 13 15.26 -35.81 -25.68
N TYR A 14 16.14 -36.05 -24.71
CA TYR A 14 17.43 -36.69 -25.01
C TYR A 14 17.29 -38.09 -25.61
N GLU A 15 16.30 -38.83 -25.13
CA GLU A 15 16.02 -40.20 -25.59
C GLU A 15 15.45 -40.24 -27.02
N GLU A 16 14.87 -39.14 -27.49
CA GLU A 16 14.16 -39.03 -28.77
C GLU A 16 14.81 -38.08 -29.76
N LEU A 17 16.04 -37.66 -29.53
CA LEU A 17 16.78 -36.74 -30.42
C LEU A 17 16.85 -37.24 -31.85
N GLY A 18 17.02 -38.55 -32.05
CA GLY A 18 17.03 -39.13 -33.36
C GLY A 18 15.72 -39.00 -34.15
N LYS A 19 14.59 -39.19 -33.43
CA LYS A 19 13.24 -38.99 -34.00
C LYS A 19 12.97 -37.51 -34.28
N LEU A 20 13.34 -36.63 -33.37
CA LEU A 20 13.22 -35.17 -33.52
C LEU A 20 13.92 -34.72 -34.82
N HIS A 21 15.17 -35.17 -35.02
CA HIS A 21 15.94 -34.81 -36.19
C HIS A 21 15.35 -35.40 -37.48
N GLN A 22 14.94 -36.67 -37.44
CA GLN A 22 14.39 -37.39 -38.59
C GLN A 22 13.00 -36.83 -39.02
N GLU A 23 12.12 -36.54 -38.08
CA GLU A 23 10.74 -36.12 -38.38
C GLU A 23 10.59 -34.59 -38.51
N LYS A 24 11.30 -33.80 -37.72
CA LYS A 24 11.17 -32.34 -37.70
C LYS A 24 12.31 -31.60 -38.37
N GLY A 25 13.48 -32.26 -38.53
CA GLY A 25 14.68 -31.69 -39.15
C GLY A 25 15.46 -30.77 -38.21
N GLU A 26 16.53 -30.18 -38.71
CA GLU A 26 17.38 -29.25 -37.95
C GLU A 26 16.67 -27.97 -37.54
N ASP A 27 15.71 -27.51 -38.35
CA ASP A 27 14.96 -26.28 -38.12
C ASP A 27 13.73 -26.46 -37.21
N TYR A 28 13.70 -27.48 -36.34
CA TYR A 28 12.56 -27.76 -35.45
C TYR A 28 12.17 -26.58 -34.58
N ILE A 29 13.11 -25.69 -34.21
CA ILE A 29 12.83 -24.47 -33.45
C ILE A 29 11.86 -23.57 -34.23
N ALA A 30 12.16 -23.28 -35.48
CA ALA A 30 11.36 -22.39 -36.32
C ALA A 30 10.05 -23.03 -36.77
N ARG A 31 10.06 -24.36 -37.01
CA ARG A 31 8.92 -25.09 -37.57
C ARG A 31 7.93 -25.61 -36.55
N VAL A 32 8.38 -25.91 -35.34
CA VAL A 32 7.55 -26.52 -34.28
C VAL A 32 7.43 -25.63 -33.06
N ILE A 33 8.57 -25.24 -32.45
CA ILE A 33 8.56 -24.56 -31.16
C ILE A 33 7.99 -23.14 -31.28
N GLN A 34 8.51 -22.33 -32.19
CA GLN A 34 8.05 -20.94 -32.33
C GLN A 34 6.55 -20.82 -32.70
N PRO A 35 6.00 -21.62 -33.60
CA PRO A 35 4.55 -21.61 -33.87
C PRO A 35 3.71 -22.04 -32.69
N ALA A 36 4.14 -23.06 -31.92
CA ALA A 36 3.44 -23.52 -30.73
C ALA A 36 3.37 -22.44 -29.67
N ILE A 37 4.52 -21.82 -29.33
CA ILE A 37 4.60 -20.71 -28.36
C ILE A 37 3.74 -19.53 -28.82
N ARG A 38 3.82 -19.17 -30.11
CA ARG A 38 3.05 -18.06 -30.67
C ARG A 38 1.54 -18.34 -30.65
N SER A 39 1.14 -19.58 -30.85
CA SER A 39 -0.25 -20.02 -30.77
C SER A 39 -0.76 -19.96 -29.34
N ALA A 40 -0.02 -20.54 -28.39
CA ALA A 40 -0.35 -20.50 -26.96
C ALA A 40 -0.45 -19.05 -26.44
N ALA A 41 0.56 -18.23 -26.73
CA ALA A 41 0.56 -16.82 -26.33
C ALA A 41 -0.64 -16.06 -26.89
N ARG A 42 -1.00 -16.28 -28.16
CA ARG A 42 -2.17 -15.63 -28.78
C ARG A 42 -3.47 -16.09 -28.15
N SER A 43 -3.62 -17.36 -27.87
CA SER A 43 -4.80 -17.96 -27.23
C SER A 43 -4.98 -17.40 -25.84
N VAL A 44 -3.94 -17.42 -25.02
CA VAL A 44 -3.98 -16.95 -23.63
C VAL A 44 -4.22 -15.44 -23.56
N VAL A 45 -3.41 -14.63 -24.27
CA VAL A 45 -3.55 -13.16 -24.26
C VAL A 45 -4.95 -12.72 -24.72
N GLY A 46 -5.56 -13.47 -25.64
CA GLY A 46 -6.92 -13.18 -26.13
C GLY A 46 -8.03 -13.33 -25.07
N ARG A 47 -7.77 -14.02 -23.96
CA ARG A 47 -8.72 -14.22 -22.85
C ARG A 47 -8.70 -13.08 -21.83
N TYR A 48 -7.65 -12.28 -21.82
CA TYR A 48 -7.42 -11.24 -20.83
C TYR A 48 -7.72 -9.85 -21.38
N ILE A 49 -8.29 -9.00 -20.54
CA ILE A 49 -8.44 -7.58 -20.88
C ILE A 49 -7.09 -6.85 -20.75
N PRO A 50 -6.86 -5.77 -21.51
CA PRO A 50 -5.58 -5.04 -21.53
C PRO A 50 -5.08 -4.60 -20.15
N GLU A 51 -5.98 -4.26 -19.25
CA GLU A 51 -5.66 -3.87 -17.88
C GLU A 51 -5.03 -5.02 -17.06
N GLN A 52 -5.55 -6.23 -17.22
CA GLN A 52 -5.02 -7.43 -16.55
C GLN A 52 -3.65 -7.82 -17.11
N LEU A 53 -3.46 -7.64 -18.42
CA LEU A 53 -2.17 -7.87 -19.07
C LEU A 53 -1.09 -6.92 -18.56
N TYR A 54 -1.45 -5.67 -18.26
CA TYR A 54 -0.50 -4.62 -17.87
C TYR A 54 -0.15 -4.65 -16.39
N ALA A 55 -1.13 -4.85 -15.49
CA ALA A 55 -0.95 -4.55 -14.07
C ALA A 55 -1.04 -5.74 -13.11
N SER A 56 -1.92 -6.73 -13.33
CA SER A 56 -2.29 -7.62 -12.22
C SER A 56 -2.16 -9.11 -12.44
N LYS A 57 -2.02 -9.59 -13.67
CA LYS A 57 -2.13 -11.02 -14.01
C LYS A 57 -0.91 -11.60 -14.73
N ARG A 58 0.24 -10.93 -14.67
CA ARG A 58 1.43 -11.34 -15.42
C ARG A 58 1.86 -12.77 -15.13
N GLU A 59 1.91 -13.15 -13.87
CA GLU A 59 2.28 -14.50 -13.44
C GLU A 59 1.26 -15.56 -13.88
N ALA A 60 -0.03 -15.27 -13.74
CA ALA A 60 -1.08 -16.16 -14.21
C ALA A 60 -1.01 -16.39 -15.73
N ILE A 61 -0.80 -15.32 -16.50
CA ILE A 61 -0.66 -15.37 -17.95
C ILE A 61 0.58 -16.18 -18.36
N GLN A 62 1.69 -15.98 -17.66
CA GLN A 62 2.92 -16.74 -17.88
C GLN A 62 2.71 -18.24 -17.67
N ASN A 63 2.06 -18.61 -16.56
CA ASN A 63 1.76 -20.00 -16.24
C ASN A 63 0.79 -20.63 -17.27
N GLU A 64 -0.26 -19.91 -17.66
CA GLU A 64 -1.17 -20.40 -18.70
C GLU A 64 -0.50 -20.57 -20.07
N ILE A 65 0.41 -19.65 -20.45
CA ILE A 65 1.19 -19.80 -21.70
C ILE A 65 2.11 -21.01 -21.59
N PHE A 66 2.73 -21.24 -20.43
CA PHE A 66 3.56 -22.40 -20.18
C PHE A 66 2.75 -23.70 -20.34
N ASP A 67 1.63 -23.82 -19.65
CA ASP A 67 0.77 -25.00 -19.67
C ASP A 67 0.25 -25.29 -21.09
N GLU A 68 -0.25 -24.26 -21.78
CA GLU A 68 -0.77 -24.42 -23.15
C GLU A 68 0.34 -24.77 -24.14
N THR A 69 1.53 -24.18 -23.97
CA THR A 69 2.71 -24.53 -24.81
C THR A 69 3.14 -25.97 -24.55
N GLN A 70 3.15 -26.41 -23.30
CA GLN A 70 3.50 -27.78 -22.93
C GLN A 70 2.53 -28.80 -23.55
N ILE A 71 1.22 -28.48 -23.53
CA ILE A 71 0.21 -29.32 -24.20
C ILE A 71 0.46 -29.41 -25.69
N LEU A 72 0.73 -28.29 -26.38
CA LEU A 72 0.98 -28.25 -27.82
C LEU A 72 2.26 -28.99 -28.25
N LEU A 73 3.24 -29.06 -27.36
CA LEU A 73 4.53 -29.70 -27.63
C LEU A 73 4.66 -31.13 -27.07
N LYS A 74 3.61 -31.65 -26.43
CA LYS A 74 3.63 -32.97 -25.76
C LYS A 74 4.19 -34.12 -26.60
N ASP A 75 3.87 -34.15 -27.92
CA ASP A 75 4.29 -35.23 -28.81
C ASP A 75 5.32 -34.74 -29.86
N GLN A 76 6.05 -33.68 -29.53
CA GLN A 76 6.99 -33.03 -30.45
C GLN A 76 8.47 -33.25 -30.07
N TYR A 77 8.74 -34.18 -29.15
CA TYR A 77 10.11 -34.54 -28.71
C TYR A 77 10.89 -33.38 -28.05
N VAL A 78 10.15 -32.37 -27.53
CA VAL A 78 10.72 -31.20 -26.89
C VAL A 78 9.99 -30.93 -25.57
N GLN A 79 10.75 -30.61 -24.55
CA GLN A 79 10.22 -30.23 -23.22
C GLN A 79 10.42 -28.73 -23.00
N ILE A 80 9.36 -28.08 -22.55
CA ILE A 80 9.43 -26.67 -22.09
C ILE A 80 9.78 -26.68 -20.61
N ASN A 81 10.84 -25.97 -20.25
CA ASN A 81 11.27 -25.85 -18.88
C ASN A 81 10.63 -24.61 -18.22
N GLU A 82 10.59 -23.49 -18.95
CA GLU A 82 10.07 -22.23 -18.43
C GLU A 82 9.64 -21.30 -19.55
N VAL A 83 8.62 -20.51 -19.27
CA VAL A 83 8.19 -19.37 -20.09
C VAL A 83 8.27 -18.12 -19.23
N LEU A 84 8.99 -17.10 -19.65
CA LEU A 84 9.13 -15.82 -18.98
C LEU A 84 8.55 -14.71 -19.84
N VAL A 85 7.49 -14.07 -19.37
CA VAL A 85 6.95 -12.87 -20.01
C VAL A 85 7.74 -11.65 -19.53
N ARG A 86 8.54 -11.07 -20.43
CA ARG A 86 9.39 -9.90 -20.11
C ARG A 86 8.64 -8.59 -20.17
N ASP A 87 7.90 -8.38 -21.24
CA ASP A 87 7.15 -7.13 -21.44
C ASP A 87 5.86 -7.36 -22.22
N VAL A 88 4.85 -6.55 -21.89
CA VAL A 88 3.59 -6.46 -22.63
C VAL A 88 3.40 -5.01 -23.06
N SER A 89 3.69 -4.75 -24.31
CA SER A 89 3.58 -3.42 -24.90
C SER A 89 2.17 -3.18 -25.45
N LEU A 90 1.49 -2.19 -24.86
CA LEU A 90 0.15 -1.76 -25.28
C LEU A 90 0.24 -0.50 -26.15
N PRO A 91 -0.72 -0.26 -27.05
CA PRO A 91 -0.88 1.04 -27.71
C PRO A 91 -0.94 2.18 -26.69
N ALA A 92 -0.30 3.31 -26.99
CA ALA A 92 -0.21 4.46 -26.08
C ALA A 92 -1.59 4.91 -25.55
N THR A 93 -2.59 4.96 -26.43
CA THR A 93 -3.95 5.37 -26.07
C THR A 93 -4.61 4.44 -25.03
N ILE A 94 -4.36 3.14 -25.12
CA ILE A 94 -4.88 2.15 -24.16
C ILE A 94 -4.12 2.26 -22.84
N LYS A 95 -2.79 2.38 -22.91
CA LYS A 95 -1.93 2.55 -21.74
C LYS A 95 -2.32 3.78 -20.94
N GLU A 96 -2.48 4.94 -21.59
CA GLU A 96 -2.91 6.19 -20.95
C GLU A 96 -4.31 6.07 -20.31
N ALA A 97 -5.25 5.36 -20.96
CA ALA A 97 -6.57 5.14 -20.41
C ALA A 97 -6.53 4.27 -19.14
N ILE A 98 -5.71 3.21 -19.14
CA ILE A 98 -5.51 2.34 -17.97
C ILE A 98 -4.84 3.13 -16.83
N GLU A 99 -3.78 3.87 -17.12
CA GLU A 99 -3.07 4.68 -16.11
C GLU A 99 -3.98 5.74 -15.50
N ARG A 100 -4.84 6.37 -16.30
CA ARG A 100 -5.84 7.34 -15.82
C ARG A 100 -6.86 6.68 -14.90
N LYS A 101 -7.39 5.51 -15.28
CA LYS A 101 -8.32 4.75 -14.47
C LYS A 101 -7.70 4.35 -13.13
N LEU A 102 -6.50 3.76 -13.16
CA LEU A 102 -5.78 3.36 -11.95
C LEU A 102 -5.51 4.56 -11.03
N ARG A 103 -5.16 5.71 -11.59
CA ARG A 103 -4.98 6.95 -10.81
C ARG A 103 -6.26 7.37 -10.12
N GLN A 104 -7.38 7.38 -10.82
CA GLN A 104 -8.68 7.72 -10.25
C GLN A 104 -9.11 6.73 -9.15
N GLU A 105 -8.84 5.44 -9.34
CA GLU A 105 -9.09 4.42 -8.31
C GLU A 105 -8.24 4.67 -7.05
N GLN A 106 -6.95 4.98 -7.21
CA GLN A 106 -6.07 5.32 -6.10
C GLN A 106 -6.50 6.61 -5.38
N GLU A 107 -6.87 7.64 -6.11
CA GLU A 107 -7.41 8.90 -5.54
C GLU A 107 -8.71 8.64 -4.76
N SER A 108 -9.59 7.79 -5.27
CA SER A 108 -10.83 7.41 -4.57
C SER A 108 -10.54 6.64 -3.28
N LEU A 109 -9.61 5.69 -3.31
CA LEU A 109 -9.20 4.94 -2.12
C LEU A 109 -8.54 5.85 -1.08
N GLU A 110 -7.69 6.79 -1.52
CA GLU A 110 -7.08 7.78 -0.64
C GLU A 110 -8.13 8.68 0.02
N TYR A 111 -9.15 9.10 -0.74
CA TYR A 111 -10.26 9.89 -0.20
C TYR A 111 -11.04 9.14 0.88
N VAL A 112 -11.38 7.88 0.64
CA VAL A 112 -12.04 7.03 1.64
C VAL A 112 -11.18 6.89 2.90
N PHE A 113 -9.88 6.66 2.74
CA PHE A 113 -8.95 6.58 3.86
C PHE A 113 -8.88 7.89 4.65
N ARG A 114 -8.85 9.04 3.97
CA ARG A 114 -8.87 10.36 4.61
C ARG A 114 -10.15 10.61 5.39
N LEU A 115 -11.31 10.20 4.85
CA LEU A 115 -12.59 10.30 5.56
C LEU A 115 -12.57 9.46 6.84
N THR A 116 -12.19 8.18 6.73
CA THR A 116 -12.11 7.29 7.90
C THR A 116 -11.17 7.83 8.96
N LYS A 117 -10.02 8.37 8.55
CA LYS A 117 -9.06 8.99 9.47
C LYS A 117 -9.65 10.24 10.15
N ALA A 118 -10.37 11.08 9.41
CA ALA A 118 -11.02 12.27 9.95
C ALA A 118 -12.12 11.90 10.97
N GLU A 119 -12.92 10.87 10.67
CA GLU A 119 -13.93 10.35 11.59
C GLU A 119 -13.31 9.81 12.89
N GLN A 120 -12.25 9.03 12.77
CA GLN A 120 -11.52 8.51 13.94
C GLN A 120 -10.91 9.63 14.77
N GLU A 121 -10.36 10.65 14.14
CA GLU A 121 -9.79 11.80 14.85
C GLU A 121 -10.87 12.64 15.53
N ALA A 122 -12.02 12.85 14.89
CA ALA A 122 -13.16 13.53 15.50
C ALA A 122 -13.69 12.75 16.72
N GLU A 123 -13.77 11.43 16.61
CA GLU A 123 -14.19 10.57 17.74
C GLU A 123 -13.17 10.60 18.87
N ARG A 124 -11.89 10.57 18.56
CA ARG A 124 -10.81 10.72 19.56
C ARG A 124 -10.93 12.05 20.31
N GLN A 125 -11.16 13.15 19.58
CA GLN A 125 -11.33 14.47 20.18
C GLN A 125 -12.58 14.55 21.04
N ARG A 126 -13.69 13.91 20.63
CA ARG A 126 -14.92 13.81 21.43
C ARG A 126 -14.66 13.10 22.76
N ILE A 127 -14.01 11.94 22.70
CA ILE A 127 -13.66 11.15 23.90
C ILE A 127 -12.73 11.94 24.82
N ASP A 128 -11.72 12.62 24.28
CA ASP A 128 -10.81 13.47 25.07
C ASP A 128 -11.55 14.63 25.74
N ALA A 129 -12.43 15.29 25.02
CA ALA A 129 -13.25 16.38 25.56
C ALA A 129 -14.20 15.90 26.68
N GLU A 130 -14.84 14.74 26.47
CA GLU A 130 -15.70 14.12 27.50
C GLU A 130 -14.91 13.72 28.74
N GLY A 131 -13.70 13.14 28.54
CA GLY A 131 -12.78 12.81 29.63
C GLY A 131 -12.36 14.04 30.45
N LYS A 132 -11.98 15.13 29.75
CA LYS A 132 -11.65 16.40 30.39
C LYS A 132 -12.85 17.00 31.11
N ALA A 133 -14.04 16.97 30.54
CA ALA A 133 -15.25 17.46 31.17
C ALA A 133 -15.61 16.65 32.44
N ALA A 134 -15.47 15.31 32.36
CA ALA A 134 -15.67 14.44 33.53
C ALA A 134 -14.65 14.71 34.63
N ALA A 135 -13.37 14.83 34.29
CA ALA A 135 -12.30 15.17 35.22
C ALA A 135 -12.55 16.52 35.92
N ASN A 136 -12.89 17.55 35.13
CA ASN A 136 -13.21 18.88 35.68
C ASN A 136 -14.44 18.85 36.59
N ARG A 137 -15.46 18.05 36.27
CA ARG A 137 -16.64 17.89 37.13
C ARG A 137 -16.29 17.26 38.48
N ILE A 138 -15.43 16.23 38.48
CA ILE A 138 -14.94 15.57 39.69
C ILE A 138 -14.09 16.55 40.53
N LEU A 139 -13.18 17.29 39.87
CA LEU A 139 -12.36 18.30 40.52
C LEU A 139 -13.23 19.42 41.14
N SER A 140 -14.19 19.95 40.40
CA SER A 140 -15.10 21.00 40.89
C SER A 140 -15.94 20.53 42.07
N ALA A 141 -16.35 19.25 42.06
CA ALA A 141 -17.11 18.69 43.20
C ALA A 141 -16.23 18.48 44.46
N SER A 142 -14.91 18.31 44.28
CA SER A 142 -13.94 18.11 45.37
C SER A 142 -13.28 19.41 45.85
N LEU A 143 -13.36 20.49 45.08
CA LEU A 143 -12.80 21.79 45.42
C LEU A 143 -13.75 22.54 46.37
N ASN A 144 -13.41 22.56 47.65
CA ASN A 144 -14.00 23.47 48.61
C ASN A 144 -13.02 24.61 48.92
N GLU A 145 -13.47 25.66 49.58
CA GLU A 145 -12.67 26.83 49.90
C GLU A 145 -11.37 26.49 50.66
N GLN A 146 -11.42 25.47 51.50
CA GLN A 146 -10.27 25.01 52.28
C GLN A 146 -9.20 24.36 51.41
N VAL A 147 -9.60 23.51 50.43
CA VAL A 147 -8.69 22.85 49.47
C VAL A 147 -8.05 23.88 48.54
N LEU A 148 -8.78 24.92 48.13
CA LEU A 148 -8.22 26.02 47.34
C LEU A 148 -7.17 26.82 48.11
N LYS A 149 -7.43 27.11 49.38
CA LYS A 149 -6.44 27.77 50.25
C LYS A 149 -5.19 26.93 50.46
N GLU A 150 -5.34 25.63 50.69
CA GLU A 150 -4.21 24.71 50.87
C GLU A 150 -3.35 24.64 49.60
N LYS A 151 -3.97 24.51 48.42
CA LYS A 151 -3.24 24.51 47.14
C LYS A 151 -2.57 25.84 46.83
N GLY A 152 -3.18 26.93 47.17
CA GLY A 152 -2.59 28.27 47.10
C GLY A 152 -1.34 28.41 47.99
N ILE A 153 -1.39 27.90 49.19
CA ILE A 153 -0.23 27.89 50.14
C ILE A 153 0.89 26.99 49.56
N GLN A 154 0.57 25.79 49.06
CA GLN A 154 1.56 24.88 48.44
C GLN A 154 2.24 25.53 47.25
N ALA A 155 1.50 26.13 46.32
CA ALA A 155 2.05 26.82 45.17
C ALA A 155 2.97 27.98 45.57
N THR A 156 2.60 28.72 46.64
CA THR A 156 3.43 29.80 47.18
C THR A 156 4.75 29.27 47.76
N VAL A 157 4.70 28.14 48.48
CA VAL A 157 5.90 27.49 49.06
C VAL A 157 6.82 26.95 47.92
N GLU A 158 6.27 26.39 46.87
CA GLU A 158 7.05 25.94 45.71
C GLU A 158 7.71 27.13 44.99
N LEU A 159 6.98 28.23 44.83
CA LEU A 159 7.54 29.45 44.25
C LEU A 159 8.68 30.02 45.10
N ALA A 160 8.52 29.99 46.41
CA ALA A 160 9.56 30.47 47.38
C ALA A 160 10.82 29.60 47.36
N LYS A 161 10.71 28.33 47.01
CA LYS A 161 11.84 27.38 46.82
C LYS A 161 12.50 27.45 45.44
N SER A 162 11.91 28.16 44.49
CA SER A 162 12.46 28.28 43.14
C SER A 162 13.76 29.10 43.18
N PRO A 163 14.85 28.64 42.52
CA PRO A 163 16.13 29.33 42.48
C PRO A 163 16.09 30.61 41.62
N ASN A 164 15.02 30.86 40.88
CA ASN A 164 14.83 32.09 40.13
C ASN A 164 14.14 33.15 41.04
N ALA A 165 14.86 34.20 41.38
CA ALA A 165 14.33 35.33 42.08
C ALA A 165 13.25 36.06 41.27
N LYS A 166 11.99 35.73 41.52
CA LYS A 166 10.82 36.46 41.02
C LYS A 166 10.10 37.09 42.18
N VAL A 167 9.80 38.37 42.07
CA VAL A 167 8.99 39.08 43.08
C VAL A 167 7.53 38.70 42.80
N VAL A 168 6.93 37.93 43.71
CA VAL A 168 5.50 37.59 43.66
C VAL A 168 4.79 38.53 44.63
N VAL A 169 3.99 39.43 44.11
CA VAL A 169 3.10 40.27 44.94
C VAL A 169 1.77 39.52 45.07
N ILE A 170 1.49 39.02 46.26
CA ILE A 170 0.20 38.41 46.56
C ILE A 170 -0.75 39.55 46.96
N GLY A 171 -1.55 40.03 46.02
CA GLY A 171 -2.62 40.97 46.30
C GLY A 171 -3.85 40.25 46.81
N SER A 172 -4.53 40.78 47.81
CA SER A 172 -5.86 40.37 48.28
C SER A 172 -6.93 40.96 47.32
N GLY A 173 -7.01 40.44 46.06
CA GLY A 173 -8.17 40.66 45.22
C GLY A 173 -9.32 39.74 45.66
N GLU A 174 -10.55 40.11 45.41
CA GLU A 174 -11.75 39.31 45.72
C GLU A 174 -11.69 37.87 45.20
N ASP A 175 -10.86 37.62 44.20
CA ASP A 175 -10.67 36.28 43.56
C ASP A 175 -9.41 35.52 44.02
N GLY A 176 -8.60 36.06 44.93
CA GLY A 176 -7.46 35.36 45.55
C GLY A 176 -6.33 34.90 44.62
N MET A 177 -6.25 35.44 43.40
CA MET A 177 -5.22 35.04 42.42
C MET A 177 -3.94 35.88 42.55
N PRO A 178 -2.76 35.27 42.61
CA PRO A 178 -1.48 35.99 42.66
C PRO A 178 -1.18 36.67 41.33
N LEU A 179 -0.87 37.95 41.33
CA LEU A 179 -0.33 38.71 40.21
C LEU A 179 1.18 38.46 40.08
N ILE A 180 1.61 37.84 38.99
CA ILE A 180 3.01 37.60 38.70
C ILE A 180 3.52 38.78 37.86
N LEU A 181 4.33 39.66 38.43
CA LEU A 181 5.06 40.68 37.68
C LEU A 181 6.41 40.11 37.24
N GLY A 182 6.52 39.78 35.94
CA GLY A 182 7.81 39.43 35.32
C GLY A 182 8.63 40.69 35.06
N ASN A 183 9.87 40.71 35.50
CA ASN A 183 10.83 41.73 35.09
C ASN A 183 11.49 41.30 33.79
N ASN A 184 11.51 42.21 32.80
CA ASN A 184 12.29 42.06 31.53
C ASN A 184 13.79 42.07 31.82
#